data_8930bdf3be66d546736334d1beefe96d
#
_entry.id   8930bdf3be66d546736334d1beefe96d
#
_cell.length_a   1.000
_cell.length_b   1.000
_cell.length_c   1.000
_cell.angle_alpha   90.00
_cell.angle_beta   90.00
_cell.angle_gamma   90.00
#
_symmetry.space_group_name_H-M   'P 1'
#
loop_
_entity.id
_entity.type
_entity.pdbx_description
1 polymer ?
#
loop_
_entity_poly.entity_id
_entity_poly.type
_entity_poly.pdbx_seq_one_letter_code
_entity_poly.pdbx_strand_id
1 'polypeptide(L)'
;MKIDYTELYTDYLISGNGYATATGLSSLMEGDVSHDQITRFLSKQKYDSKDLWKQVKSTVREIESDDACLIFDDTIQEKKWTKESDIMCWHFDHTVGKSVRGINMLNALYYSNEVSIPVAFEIVSKPVQFSDIKTRKAKRASEVTKNELMRDMIKVAINNKLKFRYILMDTWFSAKENFEFITKHEKDFIAALKSNRLFATSLEDKHNGEFIRVSELELSDKQSIRGYVKGYDNEVVIVRRIFTNKDGSTGVLNLICSDTDLDGDAISTIYEKRWKVEEFHKSLKHNVDLAKSPTKTIRTQSNHIYLSVLSFFKLECLKIKHKINHFALRSKLLIKANQIAFAELQYLKSA
;
A
#
# COMPACT_ATOMS: atom_id res chain seq x y z
N MET A 1 -18.86 13.01 -28.93
CA MET A 1 -17.52 12.89 -28.27
C MET A 1 -17.34 11.46 -27.79
N LYS A 2 -16.20 10.82 -27.99
CA LYS A 2 -16.00 9.45 -27.50
C LYS A 2 -15.81 9.49 -25.99
N ILE A 3 -16.64 8.75 -25.24
CA ILE A 3 -16.58 8.74 -23.77
C ILE A 3 -15.30 8.03 -23.32
N ASP A 4 -14.53 8.67 -22.45
CA ASP A 4 -13.44 8.03 -21.71
C ASP A 4 -14.01 7.42 -20.43
N TYR A 5 -14.22 6.10 -20.46
CA TYR A 5 -14.76 5.37 -19.32
C TYR A 5 -13.80 5.31 -18.12
N THR A 6 -12.50 5.44 -18.35
CA THR A 6 -11.50 5.47 -17.26
C THR A 6 -11.65 6.77 -16.48
N GLU A 7 -11.72 7.90 -17.19
CA GLU A 7 -11.96 9.21 -16.61
C GLU A 7 -13.32 9.24 -15.87
N LEU A 8 -14.37 8.85 -16.56
CA LEU A 8 -15.71 8.83 -16.00
C LEU A 8 -15.82 7.98 -14.73
N TYR A 9 -15.26 6.76 -14.74
CA TYR A 9 -15.37 5.86 -13.59
C TYR A 9 -14.54 6.34 -12.40
N THR A 10 -13.35 6.88 -12.64
CA THR A 10 -12.51 7.43 -11.57
C THR A 10 -13.14 8.68 -10.94
N ASP A 11 -13.76 9.54 -11.73
CA ASP A 11 -14.50 10.70 -11.22
C ASP A 11 -15.73 10.26 -10.39
N TYR A 12 -16.40 9.20 -10.81
CA TYR A 12 -17.49 8.60 -10.03
C TYR A 12 -16.98 8.08 -8.68
N LEU A 13 -15.80 7.42 -8.64
CA LEU A 13 -15.22 6.96 -7.37
C LEU A 13 -14.84 8.12 -6.42
N ILE A 14 -14.38 9.24 -6.97
CA ILE A 14 -14.01 10.42 -6.19
C ILE A 14 -15.25 11.17 -5.68
N SER A 15 -16.30 11.31 -6.50
CA SER A 15 -17.50 12.10 -6.18
C SER A 15 -18.59 11.29 -5.49
N GLY A 16 -18.59 9.96 -5.66
CA GLY A 16 -19.66 9.08 -5.18
C GLY A 16 -19.81 9.04 -3.66
N ASN A 17 -21.02 8.76 -3.19
CA ASN A 17 -21.35 8.63 -1.77
C ASN A 17 -22.14 7.34 -1.54
N GLY A 18 -21.55 6.18 -1.75
CA GLY A 18 -22.23 4.90 -1.59
C GLY A 18 -21.48 3.75 -2.25
N TYR A 19 -22.21 2.72 -2.66
CA TYR A 19 -21.63 1.62 -3.42
C TYR A 19 -21.32 2.06 -4.86
N ALA A 20 -20.12 1.75 -5.34
CA ALA A 20 -19.69 2.01 -6.71
C ALA A 20 -20.33 0.98 -7.66
N THR A 21 -21.59 1.20 -8.03
CA THR A 21 -22.37 0.32 -8.92
C THR A 21 -22.43 0.87 -10.34
N ALA A 22 -22.52 -0.03 -11.33
CA ALA A 22 -22.76 0.37 -12.72
C ALA A 22 -24.10 1.10 -12.90
N THR A 23 -25.14 0.66 -12.18
CA THR A 23 -26.45 1.33 -12.17
C THR A 23 -26.38 2.73 -11.57
N GLY A 24 -25.65 2.89 -10.45
CA GLY A 24 -25.47 4.21 -9.81
C GLY A 24 -24.76 5.22 -10.72
N LEU A 25 -23.69 4.77 -11.43
CA LEU A 25 -23.02 5.63 -12.40
C LEU A 25 -23.92 5.95 -13.60
N SER A 26 -24.69 4.97 -14.11
CA SER A 26 -25.66 5.20 -15.19
C SER A 26 -26.72 6.22 -14.79
N SER A 27 -27.24 6.13 -13.55
CA SER A 27 -28.22 7.09 -13.02
C SER A 27 -27.62 8.49 -12.86
N LEU A 28 -26.37 8.59 -12.40
CA LEU A 28 -25.66 9.87 -12.28
C LEU A 28 -25.48 10.55 -13.64
N MET A 29 -25.37 9.76 -14.71
CA MET A 29 -25.24 10.22 -16.10
C MET A 29 -26.60 10.35 -16.81
N GLU A 30 -27.70 10.37 -16.05
CA GLU A 30 -29.09 10.50 -16.59
C GLU A 30 -29.41 9.51 -17.72
N GLY A 31 -28.70 8.37 -17.76
CA GLY A 31 -28.86 7.32 -18.75
C GLY A 31 -28.03 7.48 -20.04
N ASP A 32 -27.27 8.56 -20.19
CA ASP A 32 -26.38 8.77 -21.35
C ASP A 32 -25.37 7.64 -21.51
N VAL A 33 -24.99 7.02 -20.39
CA VAL A 33 -24.15 5.82 -20.33
C VAL A 33 -24.93 4.70 -19.64
N SER A 34 -25.18 3.61 -20.36
CA SER A 34 -25.92 2.48 -19.80
C SER A 34 -25.10 1.67 -18.81
N HIS A 35 -25.75 1.05 -17.83
CA HIS A 35 -25.09 0.15 -16.88
C HIS A 35 -24.36 -1.03 -17.56
N ASP A 36 -24.84 -1.48 -18.73
CA ASP A 36 -24.21 -2.54 -19.51
C ASP A 36 -22.88 -2.08 -20.13
N GLN A 37 -22.80 -0.83 -20.58
CA GLN A 37 -21.56 -0.25 -21.09
C GLN A 37 -20.50 -0.16 -19.97
N ILE A 38 -20.90 0.25 -18.77
CA ILE A 38 -20.01 0.32 -17.60
C ILE A 38 -19.55 -1.08 -17.19
N THR A 39 -20.46 -2.05 -17.14
CA THR A 39 -20.14 -3.44 -16.80
C THR A 39 -19.19 -4.06 -17.83
N ARG A 40 -19.42 -3.81 -19.12
CA ARG A 40 -18.50 -4.22 -20.19
C ARG A 40 -17.13 -3.56 -20.07
N PHE A 41 -17.07 -2.27 -19.77
CA PHE A 41 -15.81 -1.57 -19.51
C PHE A 41 -15.02 -2.25 -18.39
N LEU A 42 -15.65 -2.52 -17.25
CA LEU A 42 -15.00 -3.18 -16.10
C LEU A 42 -14.56 -4.62 -16.38
N SER A 43 -15.15 -5.30 -17.38
CA SER A 43 -14.85 -6.70 -17.69
C SER A 43 -13.99 -6.90 -18.93
N LYS A 44 -13.85 -5.89 -19.81
CA LYS A 44 -13.28 -6.04 -21.16
C LYS A 44 -11.79 -6.33 -21.15
N GLN A 45 -11.00 -5.55 -20.44
CA GLN A 45 -9.53 -5.68 -20.41
C GLN A 45 -9.04 -5.89 -18.98
N LYS A 46 -7.79 -6.33 -18.85
CA LYS A 46 -7.13 -6.46 -17.57
C LYS A 46 -6.14 -5.32 -17.43
N TYR A 47 -6.41 -4.44 -16.46
CA TYR A 47 -5.46 -3.41 -16.07
C TYR A 47 -4.46 -3.97 -15.05
N ASP A 48 -3.22 -3.50 -15.14
CA ASP A 48 -2.11 -3.91 -14.27
C ASP A 48 -1.22 -2.71 -13.85
N SER A 49 -0.13 -3.00 -13.18
CA SER A 49 0.87 -2.00 -12.75
C SER A 49 1.54 -1.28 -13.92
N LYS A 50 1.62 -1.89 -15.12
CA LYS A 50 2.18 -1.21 -16.31
C LYS A 50 1.23 -0.12 -16.80
N ASP A 51 -0.08 -0.38 -16.73
CA ASP A 51 -1.08 0.63 -17.09
C ASP A 51 -1.10 1.77 -16.07
N LEU A 52 -0.97 1.45 -14.77
CA LEU A 52 -0.82 2.46 -13.72
C LEU A 52 0.42 3.33 -14.00
N TRP A 53 1.57 2.72 -14.26
CA TRP A 53 2.81 3.45 -14.55
C TRP A 53 2.67 4.40 -15.73
N LYS A 54 1.99 4.02 -16.82
CA LYS A 54 1.72 4.91 -17.95
C LYS A 54 0.95 6.17 -17.53
N GLN A 55 0.03 6.06 -16.58
CA GLN A 55 -0.78 7.20 -16.09
C GLN A 55 0.02 8.11 -15.15
N VAL A 56 0.84 7.55 -14.28
CA VAL A 56 1.52 8.32 -13.23
C VAL A 56 2.90 8.84 -13.63
N LYS A 57 3.51 8.26 -14.67
CA LYS A 57 4.91 8.48 -15.07
C LYS A 57 5.28 9.97 -15.22
N SER A 58 4.46 10.76 -15.87
CA SER A 58 4.76 12.19 -16.10
C SER A 58 4.90 12.93 -14.76
N THR A 59 3.91 12.77 -13.88
CA THR A 59 3.92 13.43 -12.57
C THR A 59 5.06 12.93 -11.68
N VAL A 60 5.37 11.63 -11.75
CA VAL A 60 6.53 11.06 -11.02
C VAL A 60 7.82 11.74 -11.50
N ARG A 61 8.00 11.92 -12.82
CA ARG A 61 9.20 12.59 -13.38
C ARG A 61 9.35 14.04 -12.95
N GLU A 62 8.25 14.72 -12.69
CA GLU A 62 8.26 16.12 -12.21
C GLU A 62 8.69 16.25 -10.74
N ILE A 63 8.44 15.21 -9.94
CA ILE A 63 8.70 15.25 -8.48
C ILE A 63 9.85 14.34 -8.05
N GLU A 64 10.42 13.53 -8.94
CA GLU A 64 11.44 12.54 -8.54
C GLU A 64 12.70 13.20 -7.98
N SER A 65 13.27 12.57 -6.97
CA SER A 65 14.50 12.97 -6.29
C SER A 65 15.35 11.75 -6.01
N ASP A 66 16.66 11.93 -5.97
CA ASP A 66 17.59 10.86 -5.62
C ASP A 66 17.40 10.38 -4.17
N ASP A 67 16.92 11.25 -3.26
CA ASP A 67 16.63 10.92 -1.84
C ASP A 67 15.18 10.42 -1.61
N ALA A 68 14.43 10.19 -2.67
CA ALA A 68 13.06 9.70 -2.55
C ALA A 68 12.99 8.29 -1.93
N CYS A 69 11.81 7.96 -1.42
CA CYS A 69 11.52 6.65 -0.84
C CYS A 69 10.56 5.86 -1.71
N LEU A 70 10.81 4.56 -1.83
CA LEU A 70 9.85 3.58 -2.33
C LEU A 70 9.33 2.76 -1.14
N ILE A 71 8.05 2.90 -0.83
CA ILE A 71 7.42 2.35 0.38
C ILE A 71 6.57 1.15 0.02
N PHE A 72 6.81 0.02 0.70
CA PHE A 72 6.04 -1.21 0.49
C PHE A 72 5.18 -1.54 1.70
N ASP A 73 3.94 -1.85 1.43
CA ASP A 73 3.00 -2.40 2.41
C ASP A 73 1.84 -3.09 1.71
N ASP A 74 1.10 -3.93 2.43
CA ASP A 74 -0.09 -4.57 1.89
C ASP A 74 -1.35 -4.19 2.67
N THR A 75 -2.47 -4.21 1.99
CA THR A 75 -3.77 -3.98 2.63
C THR A 75 -4.78 -5.03 2.21
N ILE A 76 -5.60 -5.46 3.17
CA ILE A 76 -6.69 -6.40 2.91
C ILE A 76 -7.98 -5.63 2.76
N GLN A 77 -8.65 -5.84 1.62
CA GLN A 77 -10.01 -5.40 1.40
C GLN A 77 -10.97 -6.51 1.78
N GLU A 78 -11.54 -6.44 2.99
CA GLU A 78 -12.49 -7.45 3.47
C GLU A 78 -13.78 -7.44 2.65
N LYS A 79 -14.25 -8.65 2.26
CA LYS A 79 -15.52 -8.88 1.51
C LYS A 79 -16.21 -10.14 2.05
N LYS A 80 -16.93 -10.00 3.15
CA LYS A 80 -17.51 -11.12 3.91
C LYS A 80 -18.45 -12.01 3.09
N TRP A 81 -19.21 -11.41 2.17
CA TRP A 81 -20.32 -12.06 1.48
C TRP A 81 -19.99 -12.52 0.05
N THR A 82 -18.75 -12.33 -0.39
CA THR A 82 -18.31 -12.74 -1.73
C THR A 82 -17.78 -14.18 -1.70
N LYS A 83 -18.11 -14.99 -2.72
CA LYS A 83 -17.59 -16.36 -2.87
C LYS A 83 -16.06 -16.33 -3.04
N GLU A 84 -15.40 -17.39 -2.58
CA GLU A 84 -13.96 -17.56 -2.76
C GLU A 84 -13.59 -17.68 -4.24
N SER A 85 -12.44 -17.11 -4.56
CA SER A 85 -11.77 -17.22 -5.85
C SER A 85 -10.26 -17.12 -5.61
N ASP A 86 -9.46 -17.14 -6.68
CA ASP A 86 -8.01 -17.05 -6.54
C ASP A 86 -7.53 -15.76 -5.89
N ILE A 87 -8.26 -14.66 -6.03
CA ILE A 87 -7.94 -13.36 -5.40
C ILE A 87 -8.80 -13.08 -4.17
N MET A 88 -9.97 -13.69 -4.07
CA MET A 88 -10.90 -13.55 -2.95
C MET A 88 -10.74 -14.75 -2.02
N CYS A 89 -9.89 -14.63 -1.02
CA CYS A 89 -9.51 -15.74 -0.16
C CYS A 89 -9.24 -15.30 1.27
N TRP A 90 -8.87 -16.26 2.12
CA TRP A 90 -8.56 -15.98 3.52
C TRP A 90 -7.13 -15.44 3.67
N HIS A 91 -7.00 -14.35 4.40
CA HIS A 91 -5.74 -13.72 4.79
C HIS A 91 -5.74 -13.49 6.30
N PHE A 92 -4.57 -13.64 6.93
CA PHE A 92 -4.43 -13.23 8.32
C PHE A 92 -4.25 -11.72 8.38
N ASP A 93 -5.14 -11.04 9.08
CA ASP A 93 -5.08 -9.61 9.30
C ASP A 93 -4.49 -9.35 10.70
N HIS A 94 -3.28 -8.82 10.73
CA HIS A 94 -2.55 -8.56 11.96
C HIS A 94 -3.19 -7.45 12.79
N THR A 95 -3.92 -6.52 12.17
CA THR A 95 -4.60 -5.42 12.85
C THR A 95 -5.72 -5.90 13.76
N VAL A 96 -6.44 -6.92 13.30
CA VAL A 96 -7.56 -7.50 14.07
C VAL A 96 -7.23 -8.86 14.69
N GLY A 97 -6.01 -9.38 14.49
CA GLY A 97 -5.51 -10.63 15.07
C GLY A 97 -6.22 -11.90 14.60
N LYS A 98 -6.90 -11.88 13.46
CA LYS A 98 -7.67 -13.01 12.92
C LYS A 98 -7.61 -13.12 11.40
N SER A 99 -7.98 -14.30 10.89
CA SER A 99 -8.18 -14.47 9.46
C SER A 99 -9.47 -13.80 8.98
N VAL A 100 -9.36 -12.99 7.95
CA VAL A 100 -10.47 -12.33 7.25
C VAL A 100 -10.53 -12.78 5.80
N ARG A 101 -11.72 -12.83 5.23
CA ARG A 101 -11.90 -13.12 3.80
C ARG A 101 -11.95 -11.83 3.01
N GLY A 102 -11.07 -11.70 2.04
CA GLY A 102 -10.94 -10.47 1.27
C GLY A 102 -9.94 -10.59 0.13
N ILE A 103 -9.65 -9.46 -0.48
CA ILE A 103 -8.61 -9.29 -1.49
C ILE A 103 -7.43 -8.59 -0.81
N ASN A 104 -6.25 -9.20 -0.91
CA ASN A 104 -5.01 -8.59 -0.43
C ASN A 104 -4.29 -7.93 -1.61
N MET A 105 -3.87 -6.70 -1.43
CA MET A 105 -3.16 -5.90 -2.42
C MET A 105 -1.84 -5.39 -1.82
N LEU A 106 -0.72 -5.81 -2.43
CA LEU A 106 0.60 -5.25 -2.17
C LEU A 106 0.78 -3.98 -2.99
N ASN A 107 1.36 -2.95 -2.40
CA ASN A 107 1.56 -1.65 -3.03
C ASN A 107 3.01 -1.21 -2.97
N ALA A 108 3.45 -0.52 -4.03
CA ALA A 108 4.66 0.30 -4.05
C ALA A 108 4.24 1.77 -4.16
N LEU A 109 4.43 2.52 -3.07
CA LEU A 109 4.16 3.95 -3.00
C LEU A 109 5.46 4.71 -3.13
N TYR A 110 5.57 5.56 -4.13
CA TYR A 110 6.68 6.49 -4.29
C TYR A 110 6.41 7.75 -3.50
N TYR A 111 7.36 8.17 -2.68
CA TYR A 111 7.25 9.37 -1.85
C TYR A 111 8.43 10.28 -2.06
N SER A 112 8.15 11.50 -2.50
CA SER A 112 9.11 12.58 -2.72
C SER A 112 8.42 13.93 -2.56
N ASN A 113 9.11 14.91 -1.97
CA ASN A 113 8.63 16.30 -1.88
C ASN A 113 7.18 16.42 -1.36
N GLU A 114 6.83 15.71 -0.28
CA GLU A 114 5.49 15.67 0.35
C GLU A 114 4.38 15.13 -0.56
N VAL A 115 4.73 14.47 -1.66
CA VAL A 115 3.81 13.87 -2.63
C VAL A 115 3.92 12.35 -2.58
N SER A 116 2.78 11.68 -2.54
CA SER A 116 2.66 10.22 -2.49
C SER A 116 2.02 9.69 -3.77
N ILE A 117 2.77 8.99 -4.63
CA ILE A 117 2.25 8.45 -5.88
C ILE A 117 2.35 6.92 -5.88
N PRO A 118 1.25 6.17 -6.03
CA PRO A 118 1.30 4.73 -6.23
C PRO A 118 1.92 4.43 -7.61
N VAL A 119 3.05 3.74 -7.63
CA VAL A 119 3.79 3.43 -8.88
C VAL A 119 3.59 2.00 -9.33
N ALA A 120 3.20 1.11 -8.42
CA ALA A 120 2.82 -0.26 -8.72
C ALA A 120 1.88 -0.83 -7.65
N PHE A 121 1.09 -1.83 -8.01
CA PHE A 121 0.30 -2.64 -7.11
C PHE A 121 0.21 -4.08 -7.63
N GLU A 122 0.11 -5.04 -6.72
CA GLU A 122 -0.11 -6.45 -7.09
C GLU A 122 -1.21 -7.04 -6.21
N ILE A 123 -2.16 -7.71 -6.85
CA ILE A 123 -3.21 -8.43 -6.16
C ILE A 123 -2.69 -9.83 -5.84
N VAL A 124 -2.62 -10.16 -4.55
CA VAL A 124 -2.14 -11.47 -4.10
C VAL A 124 -3.12 -12.54 -4.55
N SER A 125 -2.67 -13.42 -5.44
CA SER A 125 -3.44 -14.56 -5.94
C SER A 125 -3.05 -15.83 -5.23
N LYS A 126 -4.04 -16.66 -4.87
CA LYS A 126 -3.86 -17.98 -4.22
C LYS A 126 -4.59 -19.07 -5.03
N PRO A 127 -4.08 -19.44 -6.21
CA PRO A 127 -4.73 -20.42 -7.08
C PRO A 127 -4.63 -21.85 -6.55
N VAL A 128 -3.58 -22.19 -5.80
CA VAL A 128 -3.34 -23.55 -5.32
C VAL A 128 -4.28 -23.89 -4.18
N GLN A 129 -5.10 -24.92 -4.36
CA GLN A 129 -5.98 -25.43 -3.32
C GLN A 129 -5.37 -26.70 -2.71
N PHE A 130 -5.42 -26.80 -1.38
CA PHE A 130 -4.94 -27.96 -0.65
C PHE A 130 -5.76 -28.20 0.63
N SER A 131 -5.74 -29.41 1.13
CA SER A 131 -6.32 -29.76 2.43
C SER A 131 -5.26 -29.65 3.52
N ASP A 132 -5.49 -28.77 4.48
CA ASP A 132 -4.60 -28.62 5.64
C ASP A 132 -4.73 -29.85 6.54
N ILE A 133 -3.64 -30.57 6.75
CA ILE A 133 -3.60 -31.85 7.47
C ILE A 133 -4.04 -31.68 8.91
N LYS A 134 -3.68 -30.55 9.56
CA LYS A 134 -3.98 -30.31 10.99
C LYS A 134 -5.44 -29.94 11.22
N THR A 135 -5.98 -29.08 10.38
CA THR A 135 -7.34 -28.54 10.54
C THR A 135 -8.40 -29.27 9.73
N ARG A 136 -8.00 -30.15 8.79
CA ARG A 136 -8.86 -30.84 7.81
C ARG A 136 -9.73 -29.88 6.98
N LYS A 137 -9.31 -28.61 6.83
CA LYS A 137 -10.02 -27.60 6.06
C LYS A 137 -9.33 -27.36 4.72
N ALA A 138 -10.13 -27.11 3.70
CA ALA A 138 -9.59 -26.63 2.42
C ALA A 138 -8.98 -25.24 2.62
N LYS A 139 -7.77 -25.06 2.15
CA LYS A 139 -7.02 -23.81 2.18
C LYS A 139 -6.48 -23.48 0.78
N ARG A 140 -6.09 -22.22 0.60
CA ARG A 140 -5.44 -21.74 -0.63
C ARG A 140 -4.04 -21.22 -0.33
N ALA A 141 -3.12 -21.44 -1.27
CA ALA A 141 -1.77 -20.92 -1.23
C ALA A 141 -1.46 -20.12 -2.50
N SER A 142 -0.56 -19.16 -2.35
CA SER A 142 0.03 -18.41 -3.45
C SER A 142 1.20 -19.19 -4.03
N GLU A 143 1.38 -19.16 -5.35
CA GLU A 143 2.57 -19.69 -6.02
C GLU A 143 3.76 -18.75 -5.88
N VAL A 144 3.49 -17.44 -5.78
CA VAL A 144 4.48 -16.38 -5.61
C VAL A 144 4.25 -15.69 -4.27
N THR A 145 5.28 -15.57 -3.46
CA THR A 145 5.19 -14.93 -2.15
C THR A 145 5.12 -13.39 -2.27
N LYS A 146 4.60 -12.69 -1.25
CA LYS A 146 4.60 -11.22 -1.22
C LYS A 146 6.04 -10.64 -1.28
N ASN A 147 7.03 -11.35 -0.74
CA ASN A 147 8.43 -10.94 -0.81
C ASN A 147 8.97 -11.01 -2.25
N GLU A 148 8.60 -12.04 -3.00
CA GLU A 148 8.94 -12.13 -4.43
C GLU A 148 8.25 -11.04 -5.24
N LEU A 149 6.95 -10.82 -5.04
CA LEU A 149 6.21 -9.73 -5.67
C LEU A 149 6.86 -8.37 -5.39
N MET A 150 7.27 -8.10 -4.14
CA MET A 150 7.98 -6.88 -3.77
C MET A 150 9.29 -6.72 -4.56
N ARG A 151 10.12 -7.77 -4.64
CA ARG A 151 11.36 -7.73 -5.42
C ARG A 151 11.11 -7.49 -6.91
N ASP A 152 10.08 -8.08 -7.48
CA ASP A 152 9.70 -7.83 -8.88
C ASP A 152 9.25 -6.38 -9.09
N MET A 153 8.48 -5.81 -8.16
CA MET A 153 8.07 -4.40 -8.23
C MET A 153 9.29 -3.46 -8.11
N ILE A 154 10.26 -3.75 -7.24
CA ILE A 154 11.53 -2.99 -7.14
C ILE A 154 12.29 -3.08 -8.45
N LYS A 155 12.44 -4.28 -9.03
CA LYS A 155 13.09 -4.47 -10.32
C LYS A 155 12.45 -3.68 -11.45
N VAL A 156 11.12 -3.64 -11.48
CA VAL A 156 10.37 -2.83 -12.46
C VAL A 156 10.63 -1.33 -12.24
N ALA A 157 10.65 -0.85 -10.98
CA ALA A 157 10.96 0.54 -10.66
C ALA A 157 12.37 0.94 -11.15
N ILE A 158 13.37 0.08 -10.91
CA ILE A 158 14.75 0.26 -11.37
C ILE A 158 14.82 0.26 -12.91
N ASN A 159 14.18 -0.71 -13.57
CA ASN A 159 14.14 -0.79 -15.04
C ASN A 159 13.45 0.43 -15.67
N ASN A 160 12.48 0.99 -14.98
CA ASN A 160 11.84 2.25 -15.36
C ASN A 160 12.71 3.48 -15.07
N LYS A 161 13.94 3.29 -14.53
CA LYS A 161 14.86 4.37 -14.14
C LYS A 161 14.22 5.36 -13.16
N LEU A 162 13.41 4.86 -12.23
CA LEU A 162 12.85 5.67 -11.16
C LEU A 162 13.98 6.07 -10.20
N LYS A 163 14.08 7.36 -9.89
CA LYS A 163 15.07 7.88 -8.94
C LYS A 163 14.54 7.68 -7.52
N PHE A 164 15.25 6.95 -6.71
CA PHE A 164 15.01 6.77 -5.26
C PHE A 164 16.25 6.17 -4.63
N ARG A 165 16.44 6.45 -3.35
CA ARG A 165 17.52 5.86 -2.55
C ARG A 165 16.99 4.78 -1.63
N TYR A 166 15.96 5.08 -0.84
CA TYR A 166 15.53 4.24 0.26
C TYR A 166 14.30 3.41 -0.09
N ILE A 167 14.32 2.15 0.33
CA ILE A 167 13.17 1.26 0.35
C ILE A 167 12.72 1.12 1.79
N LEU A 168 11.47 1.54 2.07
CA LEU A 168 10.87 1.48 3.41
C LEU A 168 9.86 0.34 3.47
N MET A 169 9.95 -0.48 4.51
CA MET A 169 9.10 -1.64 4.67
C MET A 169 8.88 -1.99 6.14
N ASP A 170 7.82 -2.75 6.40
CA ASP A 170 7.51 -3.24 7.73
C ASP A 170 8.27 -4.53 8.08
N THR A 171 7.99 -5.06 9.26
CA THR A 171 8.61 -6.30 9.80
C THR A 171 8.35 -7.52 8.91
N TRP A 172 7.23 -7.56 8.17
CA TRP A 172 6.89 -8.69 7.31
C TRP A 172 7.88 -8.87 6.16
N PHE A 173 8.34 -7.75 5.60
CA PHE A 173 9.28 -7.73 4.49
C PHE A 173 10.76 -7.73 4.92
N SER A 174 11.05 -7.74 6.24
CA SER A 174 12.41 -7.77 6.78
C SER A 174 13.03 -9.17 6.67
N ALA A 175 13.18 -9.65 5.43
CA ALA A 175 13.77 -10.94 5.09
C ALA A 175 15.17 -10.75 4.47
N LYS A 176 16.07 -11.71 4.72
CA LYS A 176 17.44 -11.73 4.18
C LYS A 176 17.45 -11.50 2.67
N GLU A 177 16.63 -12.25 1.95
CA GLU A 177 16.56 -12.24 0.49
C GLU A 177 16.15 -10.86 -0.05
N ASN A 178 15.34 -10.11 0.70
CA ASN A 178 14.98 -8.75 0.34
C ASN A 178 16.14 -7.78 0.57
N PHE A 179 16.85 -7.91 1.69
CA PHE A 179 18.00 -7.10 2.00
C PHE A 179 19.11 -7.27 0.96
N GLU A 180 19.47 -8.52 0.66
CA GLU A 180 20.46 -8.86 -0.37
C GLU A 180 20.05 -8.34 -1.75
N PHE A 181 18.77 -8.48 -2.11
CA PHE A 181 18.26 -8.01 -3.37
C PHE A 181 18.37 -6.48 -3.51
N ILE A 182 17.99 -5.75 -2.46
CA ILE A 182 17.98 -4.28 -2.44
C ILE A 182 19.42 -3.75 -2.55
N THR A 183 20.33 -4.24 -1.73
CA THR A 183 21.73 -3.78 -1.72
C THR A 183 22.49 -4.19 -2.98
N LYS A 184 22.19 -5.36 -3.57
CA LYS A 184 22.72 -5.76 -4.88
C LYS A 184 22.37 -4.76 -5.99
N HIS A 185 21.27 -4.03 -5.85
CA HIS A 185 20.83 -3.02 -6.82
C HIS A 185 21.23 -1.59 -6.41
N GLU A 186 22.21 -1.45 -5.51
CA GLU A 186 22.74 -0.17 -5.06
C GLU A 186 21.65 0.74 -4.48
N LYS A 187 20.71 0.13 -3.72
CA LYS A 187 19.67 0.83 -2.97
C LYS A 187 19.81 0.53 -1.49
N ASP A 188 19.34 1.46 -0.69
CA ASP A 188 19.30 1.32 0.74
C ASP A 188 17.92 0.90 1.23
N PHE A 189 17.88 0.20 2.34
CA PHE A 189 16.62 -0.12 3.01
C PHE A 189 16.59 0.41 4.43
N ILE A 190 15.40 0.77 4.88
CA ILE A 190 15.09 0.95 6.30
C ILE A 190 13.81 0.15 6.59
N ALA A 191 13.91 -0.78 7.54
CA ALA A 191 12.83 -1.68 7.87
C ALA A 191 12.63 -1.83 9.38
N ALA A 192 11.40 -2.14 9.79
CA ALA A 192 11.17 -2.61 11.14
C ALA A 192 11.75 -4.02 11.31
N LEU A 193 12.38 -4.28 12.44
CA LEU A 193 13.03 -5.54 12.75
C LEU A 193 12.40 -6.20 13.99
N LYS A 194 12.19 -7.51 13.92
CA LYS A 194 11.68 -8.27 15.07
C LYS A 194 12.72 -8.30 16.18
N SER A 195 12.26 -8.13 17.41
CA SER A 195 13.10 -8.12 18.63
C SER A 195 13.89 -9.42 18.87
N ASN A 196 13.42 -10.54 18.33
CA ASN A 196 14.06 -11.85 18.45
C ASN A 196 15.13 -12.14 17.37
N ARG A 197 15.40 -11.20 16.47
CA ARG A 197 16.51 -11.34 15.50
C ARG A 197 17.84 -11.34 16.24
N LEU A 198 18.80 -12.08 15.70
CA LEU A 198 20.13 -12.22 16.25
C LEU A 198 21.08 -11.23 15.59
N PHE A 199 21.90 -10.55 16.40
CA PHE A 199 22.79 -9.48 16.00
C PHE A 199 24.16 -9.65 16.65
N ALA A 200 25.22 -9.44 15.90
CA ALA A 200 26.61 -9.38 16.35
C ALA A 200 27.09 -7.93 16.30
N THR A 201 27.75 -7.46 17.35
CA THR A 201 28.17 -6.06 17.48
C THR A 201 29.49 -5.75 16.76
N SER A 202 30.24 -6.80 16.39
CA SER A 202 31.47 -6.71 15.65
C SER A 202 31.58 -7.79 14.57
N LEU A 203 32.52 -7.62 13.65
CA LEU A 203 32.84 -8.64 12.65
C LEU A 203 33.48 -9.89 13.31
N GLU A 204 34.21 -9.70 14.41
CA GLU A 204 34.80 -10.78 15.20
C GLU A 204 33.70 -11.64 15.85
N ASP A 205 32.74 -11.02 16.54
CA ASP A 205 31.59 -11.72 17.13
C ASP A 205 30.82 -12.51 16.06
N LYS A 206 30.60 -11.89 14.86
CA LYS A 206 29.95 -12.55 13.74
C LYS A 206 30.72 -13.83 13.33
N HIS A 207 32.03 -13.76 13.19
CA HIS A 207 32.87 -14.89 12.80
C HIS A 207 32.92 -15.98 13.87
N ASN A 208 32.93 -15.59 15.14
CA ASN A 208 32.87 -16.50 16.27
C ASN A 208 31.50 -17.11 16.52
N GLY A 209 30.45 -16.59 15.82
CA GLY A 209 29.08 -17.03 16.01
C GLY A 209 28.43 -16.47 17.29
N GLU A 210 28.99 -15.44 17.85
CA GLU A 210 28.52 -14.75 19.06
C GLU A 210 27.44 -13.72 18.66
N PHE A 211 26.20 -14.11 18.88
CA PHE A 211 25.05 -13.27 18.57
C PHE A 211 24.16 -13.11 19.80
N ILE A 212 23.67 -11.90 20.01
CA ILE A 212 22.65 -11.56 21.01
C ILE A 212 21.34 -11.20 20.32
N ARG A 213 20.23 -11.25 21.04
CA ARG A 213 18.95 -10.80 20.49
C ARG A 213 18.90 -9.28 20.39
N VAL A 214 18.25 -8.76 19.37
CA VAL A 214 18.03 -7.30 19.24
C VAL A 214 17.30 -6.72 20.46
N SER A 215 16.44 -7.51 21.13
CA SER A 215 15.81 -7.11 22.39
C SER A 215 16.79 -6.89 23.55
N GLU A 216 17.94 -7.55 23.52
CA GLU A 216 18.96 -7.53 24.58
C GLU A 216 19.97 -6.38 24.39
N LEU A 217 19.93 -5.70 23.25
CA LEU A 217 20.76 -4.50 23.04
C LEU A 217 20.33 -3.40 24.02
N GLU A 218 21.26 -2.82 24.74
CA GLU A 218 21.00 -1.69 25.64
C GLU A 218 21.08 -0.38 24.83
N LEU A 219 19.95 0.00 24.23
CA LEU A 219 19.82 1.22 23.42
C LEU A 219 18.70 2.11 24.00
N SER A 220 18.98 3.38 24.15
CA SER A 220 18.01 4.44 24.44
C SER A 220 17.20 4.78 23.19
N ASP A 221 16.17 5.65 23.33
CA ASP A 221 15.42 6.15 22.18
C ASP A 221 16.34 6.86 21.18
N LYS A 222 16.19 6.50 19.90
CA LYS A 222 17.01 6.97 18.76
C LYS A 222 18.49 6.65 18.82
N GLN A 223 18.93 5.91 19.80
CA GLN A 223 20.32 5.41 19.85
C GLN A 223 20.49 4.33 18.79
N SER A 224 21.65 4.35 18.13
CA SER A 224 22.01 3.42 17.07
C SER A 224 23.29 2.65 17.38
N ILE A 225 23.41 1.45 16.81
CA ILE A 225 24.59 0.62 16.86
C ILE A 225 24.84 -0.02 15.49
N ARG A 226 26.09 -0.05 15.05
CA ARG A 226 26.52 -0.78 13.85
C ARG A 226 26.84 -2.22 14.19
N GLY A 227 26.65 -3.12 13.24
CA GLY A 227 27.02 -4.53 13.36
C GLY A 227 26.35 -5.40 12.32
N TYR A 228 26.08 -6.66 12.63
CA TYR A 228 25.70 -7.69 11.66
C TYR A 228 24.48 -8.47 12.13
N VAL A 229 23.45 -8.53 11.31
CA VAL A 229 22.30 -9.42 11.55
C VAL A 229 22.62 -10.82 11.06
N LYS A 230 22.35 -11.83 11.89
CA LYS A 230 22.59 -13.24 11.54
C LYS A 230 21.92 -13.60 10.21
N GLY A 231 22.73 -14.12 9.30
CA GLY A 231 22.29 -14.53 7.97
C GLY A 231 22.32 -13.42 6.91
N TYR A 232 22.78 -12.20 7.25
CA TYR A 232 23.05 -11.13 6.29
C TYR A 232 24.52 -10.72 6.37
N ASP A 233 25.17 -10.55 5.21
CA ASP A 233 26.64 -10.45 5.19
C ASP A 233 27.17 -9.03 5.39
N ASN A 234 26.42 -8.02 4.97
CA ASN A 234 26.84 -6.64 5.08
C ASN A 234 26.57 -6.07 6.47
N GLU A 235 27.37 -5.08 6.86
CA GLU A 235 27.14 -4.28 8.04
C GLU A 235 25.83 -3.50 7.93
N VAL A 236 25.16 -3.30 9.04
CA VAL A 236 23.91 -2.55 9.17
C VAL A 236 23.90 -1.71 10.42
N VAL A 237 23.01 -0.74 10.48
CA VAL A 237 22.71 0.04 11.68
C VAL A 237 21.40 -0.44 12.27
N ILE A 238 21.39 -0.76 13.58
CA ILE A 238 20.15 -0.96 14.35
C ILE A 238 19.87 0.31 15.14
N VAL A 239 18.62 0.78 15.07
CA VAL A 239 18.11 1.93 15.83
C VAL A 239 16.95 1.48 16.69
N ARG A 240 16.93 1.90 17.95
CA ARG A 240 15.78 1.71 18.83
C ARG A 240 14.94 2.97 18.88
N ARG A 241 13.62 2.81 18.70
CA ARG A 241 12.61 3.84 18.93
C ARG A 241 11.75 3.42 20.12
N ILE A 242 11.62 4.32 21.07
CA ILE A 242 10.78 4.12 22.26
C ILE A 242 9.67 5.19 22.22
N PHE A 243 8.45 4.78 22.38
CA PHE A 243 7.30 5.69 22.33
C PHE A 243 6.23 5.27 23.34
N THR A 244 5.42 6.24 23.76
CA THR A 244 4.29 6.00 24.65
C THR A 244 3.02 5.77 23.84
N ASN A 245 2.37 4.63 24.03
CA ASN A 245 1.08 4.30 23.44
C ASN A 245 -0.04 5.14 24.07
N LYS A 246 -1.20 5.16 23.40
CA LYS A 246 -2.39 5.90 23.90
C LYS A 246 -2.89 5.41 25.27
N ASP A 247 -2.65 4.16 25.62
CA ASP A 247 -2.99 3.56 26.90
C ASP A 247 -1.93 3.78 28.00
N GLY A 248 -0.87 4.55 27.70
CA GLY A 248 0.24 4.83 28.60
C GLY A 248 1.33 3.78 28.64
N SER A 249 1.18 2.66 27.92
CA SER A 249 2.23 1.63 27.81
C SER A 249 3.39 2.10 26.93
N THR A 250 4.58 1.56 27.18
CA THR A 250 5.77 1.82 26.37
C THR A 250 5.82 0.87 25.17
N GLY A 251 5.87 1.43 23.98
CA GLY A 251 6.13 0.68 22.74
C GLY A 251 7.61 0.76 22.36
N VAL A 252 8.15 -0.34 21.82
CA VAL A 252 9.52 -0.41 21.30
C VAL A 252 9.49 -0.85 19.85
N LEU A 253 10.15 -0.09 18.99
CA LEU A 253 10.36 -0.41 17.59
C LEU A 253 11.85 -0.45 17.30
N ASN A 254 12.35 -1.58 16.83
CA ASN A 254 13.72 -1.65 16.34
C ASN A 254 13.71 -1.49 14.83
N LEU A 255 14.57 -0.62 14.32
CA LEU A 255 14.79 -0.38 12.90
C LEU A 255 16.13 -0.97 12.48
N ILE A 256 16.20 -1.44 11.25
CA ILE A 256 17.42 -1.85 10.58
C ILE A 256 17.61 -1.00 9.32
N CYS A 257 18.84 -0.50 9.12
CA CYS A 257 19.22 0.31 7.96
C CYS A 257 20.49 -0.23 7.32
N SER A 258 20.55 -0.27 5.98
CA SER A 258 21.76 -0.64 5.23
C SER A 258 22.72 0.53 5.03
N ASP A 259 22.22 1.77 5.08
CA ASP A 259 23.04 2.96 5.00
C ASP A 259 23.70 3.21 6.35
N THR A 260 24.98 2.81 6.44
CA THR A 260 25.75 2.88 7.70
C THR A 260 26.25 4.30 8.01
N ASP A 261 26.13 5.26 7.10
CA ASP A 261 26.55 6.63 7.32
C ASP A 261 25.49 7.46 8.06
N LEU A 262 24.27 6.96 8.17
CA LEU A 262 23.19 7.62 8.88
C LEU A 262 23.25 7.39 10.39
N ASP A 263 22.91 8.41 11.15
CA ASP A 263 22.67 8.31 12.59
C ASP A 263 21.22 7.86 12.90
N GLY A 264 20.96 7.63 14.18
CA GLY A 264 19.65 7.15 14.63
C GLY A 264 18.50 8.14 14.40
N ASP A 265 18.76 9.45 14.45
CA ASP A 265 17.77 10.48 14.17
C ASP A 265 17.40 10.53 12.69
N ALA A 266 18.39 10.50 11.81
CA ALA A 266 18.18 10.48 10.36
C ALA A 266 17.41 9.22 9.91
N ILE A 267 17.84 8.03 10.38
CA ILE A 267 17.15 6.76 10.10
C ILE A 267 15.69 6.81 10.56
N SER A 268 15.46 7.31 11.77
CA SER A 268 14.12 7.45 12.34
C SER A 268 13.25 8.38 11.50
N THR A 269 13.77 9.54 11.12
CA THR A 269 13.06 10.55 10.30
C THR A 269 12.71 10.02 8.92
N ILE A 270 13.63 9.29 8.28
CA ILE A 270 13.35 8.67 6.97
C ILE A 270 12.30 7.58 7.14
N TYR A 271 12.40 6.74 8.16
CA TYR A 271 11.43 5.67 8.39
C TYR A 271 10.02 6.16 8.71
N GLU A 272 9.87 7.32 9.35
CA GLU A 272 8.56 7.94 9.60
C GLU A 272 7.79 8.19 8.30
N LYS A 273 8.46 8.40 7.17
CA LYS A 273 7.83 8.51 5.84
C LYS A 273 7.08 7.24 5.45
N ARG A 274 7.38 6.07 6.03
CA ARG A 274 6.63 4.83 5.82
C ARG A 274 5.14 5.00 6.15
N TRP A 275 4.80 5.86 7.11
CA TRP A 275 3.41 6.12 7.47
C TRP A 275 2.56 6.64 6.29
N LYS A 276 3.18 7.15 5.24
CA LYS A 276 2.46 7.61 4.03
C LYS A 276 1.71 6.49 3.32
N VAL A 277 2.15 5.24 3.43
CA VAL A 277 1.40 4.11 2.87
C VAL A 277 0.12 3.82 3.67
N GLU A 278 0.11 4.07 4.97
CA GLU A 278 -1.10 3.95 5.79
C GLU A 278 -2.12 5.05 5.43
N GLU A 279 -1.64 6.29 5.21
CA GLU A 279 -2.48 7.39 4.71
C GLU A 279 -3.05 7.07 3.33
N PHE A 280 -2.25 6.46 2.44
CA PHE A 280 -2.69 5.95 1.14
C PHE A 280 -3.79 4.90 1.29
N HIS A 281 -3.58 3.86 2.09
CA HIS A 281 -4.59 2.82 2.33
C HIS A 281 -5.87 3.38 2.93
N LYS A 282 -5.76 4.31 3.88
CA LYS A 282 -6.92 5.01 4.46
C LYS A 282 -7.67 5.80 3.40
N SER A 283 -6.96 6.52 2.54
CA SER A 283 -7.58 7.29 1.46
C SER A 283 -8.25 6.40 0.41
N LEU A 284 -7.64 5.27 0.04
CA LEU A 284 -8.26 4.28 -0.85
C LEU A 284 -9.61 3.78 -0.31
N LYS A 285 -9.68 3.50 0.99
CA LYS A 285 -10.90 2.97 1.63
C LYS A 285 -11.99 4.03 1.80
N HIS A 286 -11.61 5.27 2.10
CA HIS A 286 -12.56 6.33 2.48
C HIS A 286 -12.86 7.34 1.38
N ASN A 287 -11.92 7.61 0.46
CA ASN A 287 -12.05 8.69 -0.50
C ASN A 287 -12.29 8.24 -1.94
N VAL A 288 -12.00 6.96 -2.27
CA VAL A 288 -12.16 6.43 -3.63
C VAL A 288 -12.81 5.04 -3.67
N ASP A 289 -13.60 4.73 -2.65
CA ASP A 289 -14.56 3.62 -2.60
C ASP A 289 -13.97 2.23 -2.94
N LEU A 290 -12.68 1.99 -2.65
CA LEU A 290 -12.03 0.69 -2.88
C LEU A 290 -12.85 -0.50 -2.32
N ALA A 291 -13.47 -0.30 -1.15
CA ALA A 291 -14.27 -1.29 -0.45
C ALA A 291 -15.67 -1.49 -1.00
N LYS A 292 -16.19 -0.55 -1.77
CA LYS A 292 -17.63 -0.40 -2.01
C LYS A 292 -18.10 -0.94 -3.36
N SER A 293 -17.25 -1.66 -4.10
CA SER A 293 -17.68 -2.30 -5.36
C SER A 293 -18.44 -3.61 -5.09
N PRO A 294 -19.63 -3.79 -5.67
CA PRO A 294 -20.41 -5.03 -5.59
C PRO A 294 -19.96 -6.10 -6.59
N THR A 295 -18.93 -5.81 -7.39
CA THR A 295 -18.45 -6.72 -8.45
C THR A 295 -17.95 -8.05 -7.86
N LYS A 296 -18.14 -9.16 -8.61
CA LYS A 296 -17.92 -10.53 -8.12
C LYS A 296 -16.86 -11.31 -8.91
N THR A 297 -16.64 -10.97 -10.19
CA THR A 297 -15.65 -11.68 -11.01
C THR A 297 -14.23 -11.20 -10.70
N ILE A 298 -13.25 -12.07 -10.85
CA ILE A 298 -11.83 -11.70 -10.67
C ILE A 298 -11.47 -10.48 -11.50
N ARG A 299 -11.89 -10.47 -12.78
CA ARG A 299 -11.58 -9.37 -13.71
C ARG A 299 -12.17 -8.03 -13.25
N THR A 300 -13.46 -8.00 -12.93
CA THR A 300 -14.13 -6.75 -12.55
C THR A 300 -13.65 -6.24 -11.20
N GLN A 301 -13.30 -7.12 -10.26
CA GLN A 301 -12.71 -6.74 -8.97
C GLN A 301 -11.31 -6.16 -9.16
N SER A 302 -10.45 -6.80 -9.96
CA SER A 302 -9.10 -6.30 -10.24
C SER A 302 -9.12 -4.94 -10.94
N ASN A 303 -10.01 -4.75 -11.91
CA ASN A 303 -10.16 -3.48 -12.61
C ASN A 303 -10.71 -2.37 -11.70
N HIS A 304 -11.65 -2.69 -10.80
CA HIS A 304 -12.11 -1.73 -9.80
C HIS A 304 -10.98 -1.31 -8.85
N ILE A 305 -10.12 -2.24 -8.42
CA ILE A 305 -8.94 -1.94 -7.59
C ILE A 305 -7.99 -1.00 -8.34
N TYR A 306 -7.65 -1.32 -9.59
CA TYR A 306 -6.83 -0.44 -10.44
C TYR A 306 -7.41 0.97 -10.53
N LEU A 307 -8.71 1.08 -10.83
CA LEU A 307 -9.39 2.38 -10.96
C LEU A 307 -9.43 3.15 -9.63
N SER A 308 -9.56 2.45 -8.49
CA SER A 308 -9.45 3.08 -7.17
C SER A 308 -8.04 3.61 -6.89
N VAL A 309 -6.99 2.86 -7.26
CA VAL A 309 -5.60 3.33 -7.16
C VAL A 309 -5.35 4.53 -8.07
N LEU A 310 -5.87 4.51 -9.29
CA LEU A 310 -5.79 5.64 -10.22
C LEU A 310 -6.57 6.86 -9.71
N SER A 311 -7.73 6.65 -9.08
CA SER A 311 -8.49 7.73 -8.44
C SER A 311 -7.72 8.39 -7.29
N PHE A 312 -6.99 7.61 -6.50
CA PHE A 312 -6.08 8.17 -5.49
C PHE A 312 -5.02 9.06 -6.13
N PHE A 313 -4.39 8.62 -7.22
CA PHE A 313 -3.42 9.43 -7.95
C PHE A 313 -4.04 10.76 -8.43
N LYS A 314 -5.27 10.73 -8.97
CA LYS A 314 -5.99 11.96 -9.34
C LYS A 314 -6.24 12.88 -8.15
N LEU A 315 -6.61 12.34 -7.00
CA LEU A 315 -6.75 13.11 -5.76
C LEU A 315 -5.41 13.74 -5.33
N GLU A 316 -4.30 13.04 -5.50
CA GLU A 316 -2.97 13.57 -5.19
C GLU A 316 -2.60 14.72 -6.15
N CYS A 317 -2.93 14.61 -7.44
CA CYS A 317 -2.77 15.70 -8.40
C CYS A 317 -3.63 16.93 -8.01
N LEU A 318 -4.87 16.72 -7.57
CA LEU A 318 -5.74 17.79 -7.07
C LEU A 318 -5.20 18.40 -5.76
N LYS A 319 -4.64 17.60 -4.86
CA LYS A 319 -3.96 18.05 -3.64
C LYS A 319 -2.79 18.97 -4.00
N ILE A 320 -1.94 18.58 -4.94
CA ILE A 320 -0.81 19.40 -5.40
C ILE A 320 -1.31 20.75 -5.95
N LYS A 321 -2.31 20.69 -6.83
CA LYS A 321 -2.87 21.86 -7.51
C LYS A 321 -3.57 22.84 -6.56
N HIS A 322 -4.39 22.34 -5.64
CA HIS A 322 -5.30 23.13 -4.80
C HIS A 322 -4.83 23.28 -3.35
N LYS A 323 -3.73 22.64 -2.96
CA LYS A 323 -3.18 22.65 -1.59
C LYS A 323 -4.22 22.23 -0.53
N ILE A 324 -5.06 21.24 -0.87
CA ILE A 324 -6.10 20.69 -0.02
C ILE A 324 -5.96 19.17 0.08
N ASN A 325 -5.99 18.61 1.30
CA ASN A 325 -5.88 17.17 1.47
C ASN A 325 -7.12 16.41 0.97
N HIS A 326 -6.97 15.11 0.71
CA HIS A 326 -8.01 14.25 0.13
C HIS A 326 -9.31 14.26 0.93
N PHE A 327 -9.23 14.21 2.26
CA PHE A 327 -10.42 14.18 3.13
C PHE A 327 -11.18 15.50 3.10
N ALA A 328 -10.47 16.63 3.14
CA ALA A 328 -11.07 17.94 3.03
C ALA A 328 -11.66 18.19 1.63
N LEU A 329 -11.01 17.71 0.55
CA LEU A 329 -11.53 17.79 -0.80
C LEU A 329 -12.84 16.99 -0.91
N ARG A 330 -12.83 15.74 -0.45
CA ARG A 330 -14.04 14.91 -0.46
C ARG A 330 -15.17 15.52 0.38
N SER A 331 -14.86 16.04 1.56
CA SER A 331 -15.85 16.75 2.40
C SER A 331 -16.48 17.93 1.66
N LYS A 332 -15.68 18.73 0.94
CA LYS A 332 -16.20 19.83 0.10
C LYS A 332 -17.18 19.34 -0.97
N LEU A 333 -16.83 18.26 -1.68
CA LEU A 333 -17.70 17.68 -2.72
C LEU A 333 -19.03 17.19 -2.13
N LEU A 334 -18.98 16.48 -0.98
CA LEU A 334 -20.18 15.98 -0.30
C LEU A 334 -21.06 17.12 0.24
N ILE A 335 -20.47 18.18 0.77
CA ILE A 335 -21.25 19.37 1.22
C ILE A 335 -21.99 19.97 0.02
N LYS A 336 -21.37 20.11 -1.14
CA LYS A 336 -22.03 20.60 -2.35
C LYS A 336 -23.15 19.69 -2.82
N ALA A 337 -22.95 18.38 -2.85
CA ALA A 337 -24.00 17.42 -3.17
C ALA A 337 -25.18 17.50 -2.19
N ASN A 338 -24.90 17.59 -0.88
CA ASN A 338 -25.92 17.72 0.16
C ASN A 338 -26.69 19.05 0.08
N GLN A 339 -26.06 20.15 -0.32
CA GLN A 339 -26.74 21.44 -0.55
C GLN A 339 -27.79 21.32 -1.67
N ILE A 340 -27.43 20.65 -2.77
CA ILE A 340 -28.35 20.39 -3.89
C ILE A 340 -29.51 19.47 -3.44
N ALA A 341 -29.19 18.36 -2.78
CA ALA A 341 -30.19 17.42 -2.27
C ALA A 341 -31.13 18.08 -1.23
N PHE A 342 -30.60 18.96 -0.38
CA PHE A 342 -31.41 19.70 0.58
C PHE A 342 -32.38 20.67 -0.11
N ALA A 343 -31.92 21.40 -1.12
CA ALA A 343 -32.77 22.30 -1.89
C ALA A 343 -33.91 21.55 -2.59
N GLU A 344 -33.59 20.40 -3.22
CA GLU A 344 -34.60 19.54 -3.86
C GLU A 344 -35.62 19.00 -2.86
N LEU A 345 -35.18 18.57 -1.67
CA LEU A 345 -36.09 18.14 -0.61
C LEU A 345 -37.04 19.27 -0.15
N GLN A 346 -36.54 20.51 -0.04
CA GLN A 346 -37.40 21.65 0.30
C GLN A 346 -38.44 21.94 -0.81
N TYR A 347 -38.02 21.88 -2.07
CA TYR A 347 -38.93 22.02 -3.22
C TYR A 347 -40.05 20.96 -3.18
N LEU A 348 -39.68 19.67 -3.02
CA LEU A 348 -40.66 18.57 -2.93
C LEU A 348 -41.64 18.69 -1.75
N LYS A 349 -41.21 19.33 -0.63
CA LYS A 349 -42.11 19.57 0.52
C LYS A 349 -43.07 20.75 0.32
N SER A 350 -42.74 21.65 -0.60
CA SER A 350 -43.56 22.83 -0.89
C SER A 350 -44.51 22.65 -2.10
N ALA A 351 -44.24 21.65 -2.92
CA ALA A 351 -45.10 21.23 -4.03
C ALA A 351 -46.26 20.34 -3.54
#